data_cf9efc381c6c0142910736df975e2964
#
_entry.id   cf9efc381c6c0142910736df975e2964
#
_cell.length_a   1.000
_cell.length_b   1.000
_cell.length_c   1.000
_cell.angle_alpha   90.00
_cell.angle_beta   90.00
_cell.angle_gamma   90.00
#
_symmetry.space_group_name_H-M   'P 1'
#
loop_
_entity.id
_entity.type
_entity.pdbx_description
1 polymer ?
#
loop_
_entity_poly.entity_id
_entity_poly.type
_entity_poly.pdbx_seq_one_letter_code
_entity_poly.pdbx_strand_id
1 'polypeptide(L)'
;MRFTRIDWANVMFSDESRFHIDSSDGRARVYRHPGERYSDACVVQRTRFGGGSVMVWGGITCHDRTPLYVIQGNLTAVRYRDEILRPFVLPLIQAPGRNVTFQHDNARPHVARVVNEFLAHNNVHTLPWPAVSPDLSPIEHVWDEMQRRLRRQANQPTTLPQLSQALVQIWNDIPQATLSHYIHSMRRRCRECIQANGGHTSY
;
A
#
# COMPACT_ATOMS: atom_id res chain seq x y z
N MET A 1 -15.53 4.87 -18.10
CA MET A 1 -15.31 5.83 -17.01
C MET A 1 -14.35 6.92 -17.49
N ARG A 2 -14.69 8.21 -17.39
CA ARG A 2 -13.80 9.28 -17.91
C ARG A 2 -12.88 9.76 -16.80
N PHE A 3 -11.76 9.09 -16.56
CA PHE A 3 -10.70 9.53 -15.63
C PHE A 3 -9.95 10.80 -16.09
N THR A 4 -10.22 11.30 -17.29
CA THR A 4 -9.53 12.46 -17.88
C THR A 4 -9.87 13.81 -17.25
N ARG A 5 -10.90 13.88 -16.39
CA ARG A 5 -11.33 15.12 -15.71
C ARG A 5 -11.07 15.12 -14.20
N ILE A 6 -10.45 14.07 -13.66
CA ILE A 6 -10.16 14.00 -12.23
C ILE A 6 -8.92 14.84 -11.95
N ASP A 7 -9.03 15.71 -10.96
CA ASP A 7 -7.88 16.37 -10.38
C ASP A 7 -7.24 15.43 -9.35
N TRP A 8 -6.26 14.66 -9.79
CA TRP A 8 -5.56 13.68 -8.98
C TRP A 8 -4.86 14.29 -7.75
N ALA A 9 -4.56 15.58 -7.78
CA ALA A 9 -3.99 16.28 -6.62
C ALA A 9 -4.97 16.32 -5.44
N ASN A 10 -6.27 16.28 -5.72
CA ASN A 10 -7.34 16.28 -4.74
C ASN A 10 -7.87 14.87 -4.43
N VAL A 11 -7.08 13.84 -4.66
CA VAL A 11 -7.45 12.46 -4.31
C VAL A 11 -6.57 11.98 -3.18
N MET A 12 -7.19 11.39 -2.16
CA MET A 12 -6.53 10.59 -1.15
C MET A 12 -6.54 9.13 -1.60
N PHE A 13 -5.38 8.58 -1.86
CA PHE A 13 -5.19 7.15 -2.17
C PHE A 13 -4.87 6.39 -0.91
N SER A 14 -5.56 5.28 -0.68
CA SER A 14 -5.32 4.42 0.49
C SER A 14 -5.30 2.95 0.11
N ASP A 15 -4.56 2.17 0.88
CA ASP A 15 -4.42 0.74 0.64
C ASP A 15 -3.82 0.03 1.86
N GLU A 16 -3.91 -1.31 1.87
CA GLU A 16 -3.22 -2.20 2.81
C GLU A 16 -2.04 -2.89 2.14
N SER A 17 -0.97 -3.08 2.92
CA SER A 17 0.16 -3.88 2.47
C SER A 17 0.66 -4.81 3.56
N ARG A 18 1.22 -5.95 3.14
CA ARG A 18 1.77 -6.97 4.04
C ARG A 18 3.29 -7.09 3.86
N PHE A 19 4.00 -6.89 4.96
CA PHE A 19 5.46 -7.02 5.02
C PHE A 19 5.84 -8.25 5.83
N HIS A 20 6.86 -8.98 5.37
CA HIS A 20 7.36 -10.20 6.01
C HIS A 20 8.74 -9.96 6.62
N ILE A 21 9.03 -10.59 7.77
CA ILE A 21 10.35 -10.57 8.39
C ILE A 21 11.36 -11.21 7.43
N ASP A 22 11.05 -12.42 6.96
CA ASP A 22 11.85 -13.10 5.96
C ASP A 22 11.37 -12.73 4.56
N SER A 23 11.79 -11.59 4.06
CA SER A 23 11.67 -11.31 2.64
C SER A 23 12.79 -12.03 1.87
N SER A 24 12.94 -13.35 2.05
CA SER A 24 13.72 -14.12 1.09
C SER A 24 12.92 -14.07 -0.21
N ASP A 25 13.31 -13.12 -1.05
CA ASP A 25 12.96 -13.14 -2.46
C ASP A 25 13.32 -14.56 -2.94
N GLY A 26 12.34 -15.36 -3.34
CA GLY A 26 12.56 -16.69 -3.90
C GLY A 26 13.44 -16.67 -5.18
N ARG A 27 14.04 -15.53 -5.48
CA ARG A 27 15.00 -15.22 -6.52
C ARG A 27 16.44 -15.08 -6.00
N ALA A 28 16.79 -15.61 -4.82
CA ALA A 28 18.20 -15.75 -4.47
C ALA A 28 18.89 -16.55 -5.58
N ARG A 29 19.58 -15.85 -6.48
CA ARG A 29 20.36 -16.47 -7.55
C ARG A 29 21.54 -17.16 -6.87
N VAL A 30 21.39 -18.44 -6.62
CA VAL A 30 22.53 -19.28 -6.20
C VAL A 30 23.27 -19.63 -7.48
N TYR A 31 24.50 -19.12 -7.62
CA TYR A 31 25.42 -19.56 -8.68
C TYR A 31 25.75 -21.01 -8.40
N ARG A 32 25.34 -21.90 -9.31
CA ARG A 32 25.57 -23.36 -9.20
C ARG A 32 26.46 -23.82 -10.33
N HIS A 33 27.47 -24.62 -10.00
CA HIS A 33 28.14 -25.41 -11.02
C HIS A 33 27.31 -26.63 -11.41
N PRO A 34 27.48 -27.16 -12.65
CA PRO A 34 26.81 -28.39 -13.05
C PRO A 34 27.17 -29.52 -12.06
N GLY A 35 26.15 -30.12 -11.44
CA GLY A 35 26.28 -31.22 -10.46
C GLY A 35 26.01 -30.84 -9.00
N GLU A 36 25.94 -29.54 -8.64
CA GLU A 36 25.82 -29.09 -7.21
C GLU A 36 24.36 -28.84 -6.75
N ARG A 37 23.38 -29.47 -7.39
CA ARG A 37 21.95 -29.19 -7.14
C ARG A 37 21.51 -29.45 -5.69
N TYR A 38 22.23 -30.28 -4.95
CA TYR A 38 21.91 -30.70 -3.57
C TYR A 38 23.05 -30.42 -2.58
N SER A 39 24.02 -29.59 -2.93
CA SER A 39 25.07 -29.17 -1.99
C SER A 39 24.48 -28.30 -0.89
N ASP A 40 24.84 -28.55 0.38
CA ASP A 40 24.38 -27.77 1.54
C ASP A 40 24.68 -26.27 1.40
N ALA A 41 25.75 -25.91 0.69
CA ALA A 41 26.09 -24.52 0.35
C ALA A 41 25.10 -23.88 -0.62
N CYS A 42 24.33 -24.67 -1.37
CA CYS A 42 23.31 -24.23 -2.34
C CYS A 42 21.88 -24.38 -1.83
N VAL A 43 21.69 -24.92 -0.63
CA VAL A 43 20.39 -25.08 0.02
C VAL A 43 20.15 -23.87 0.92
N VAL A 44 19.37 -22.91 0.46
CA VAL A 44 18.84 -21.85 1.34
C VAL A 44 17.98 -22.54 2.38
N GLN A 45 18.43 -22.62 3.64
CA GLN A 45 17.58 -23.10 4.73
C GLN A 45 16.33 -22.23 4.83
N ARG A 46 15.20 -22.76 4.37
CA ARG A 46 13.90 -22.21 4.74
C ARG A 46 13.72 -22.47 6.23
N THR A 47 13.76 -21.42 7.04
CA THR A 47 13.30 -21.53 8.42
C THR A 47 11.87 -22.07 8.38
N ARG A 48 11.66 -23.25 8.97
CA ARG A 48 10.37 -24.00 9.00
C ARG A 48 9.23 -23.23 9.69
N PHE A 49 9.55 -22.13 10.34
CA PHE A 49 8.61 -21.19 10.95
C PHE A 49 8.79 -19.88 10.22
N GLY A 50 7.94 -19.67 9.19
CA GLY A 50 7.91 -18.41 8.46
C GLY A 50 7.91 -17.26 9.45
N GLY A 51 8.83 -16.32 9.30
CA GLY A 51 9.16 -15.24 10.24
C GLY A 51 8.04 -14.24 10.51
N GLY A 52 6.80 -14.61 10.35
CA GLY A 52 5.64 -13.76 10.59
C GLY A 52 5.53 -12.59 9.61
N SER A 53 4.41 -11.91 9.65
CA SER A 53 4.15 -10.73 8.81
C SER A 53 3.39 -9.65 9.56
N VAL A 54 3.61 -8.41 9.18
CA VAL A 54 2.90 -7.24 9.64
C VAL A 54 2.04 -6.72 8.50
N MET A 55 0.77 -6.49 8.76
CA MET A 55 -0.14 -5.81 7.84
C MET A 55 -0.25 -4.35 8.25
N VAL A 56 -0.13 -3.45 7.31
CA VAL A 56 -0.23 -2.01 7.53
C VAL A 56 -1.28 -1.41 6.61
N TRP A 57 -1.85 -0.29 7.02
CA TRP A 57 -2.67 0.58 6.20
C TRP A 57 -2.08 1.97 6.17
N GLY A 58 -2.20 2.64 5.02
CA GLY A 58 -1.78 4.03 4.86
C GLY A 58 -2.61 4.78 3.84
N GLY A 59 -2.61 6.10 3.96
CA GLY A 59 -3.24 7.00 3.01
C GLY A 59 -2.31 8.15 2.62
N ILE A 60 -2.28 8.48 1.33
CA ILE A 60 -1.44 9.54 0.78
C ILE A 60 -2.25 10.53 -0.04
N THR A 61 -1.88 11.80 0.03
CA THR A 61 -2.32 12.88 -0.86
C THR A 61 -1.10 13.59 -1.45
N CYS A 62 -1.29 14.51 -2.37
CA CYS A 62 -0.19 15.34 -2.87
C CYS A 62 0.50 16.17 -1.77
N HIS A 63 -0.21 16.51 -0.71
CA HIS A 63 0.26 17.45 0.30
C HIS A 63 0.55 16.81 1.65
N ASP A 64 -0.12 15.70 1.95
CA ASP A 64 -0.08 15.05 3.26
C ASP A 64 -0.11 13.52 3.15
N ARG A 65 0.08 12.88 4.27
CA ARG A 65 -0.13 11.44 4.47
C ARG A 65 -0.75 11.21 5.83
N THR A 66 -1.40 10.06 6.01
CA THR A 66 -1.80 9.59 7.33
C THR A 66 -0.61 9.04 8.10
N PRO A 67 -0.67 8.92 9.42
CA PRO A 67 0.18 7.97 10.13
C PRO A 67 0.02 6.57 9.51
N LEU A 68 1.10 5.79 9.51
CA LEU A 68 1.02 4.37 9.13
C LEU A 68 0.32 3.60 10.24
N TYR A 69 -0.79 2.93 9.91
CA TYR A 69 -1.53 2.12 10.88
C TYR A 69 -1.14 0.66 10.78
N VAL A 70 -0.68 0.08 11.89
CA VAL A 70 -0.33 -1.34 11.97
C VAL A 70 -1.56 -2.15 12.37
N ILE A 71 -2.05 -2.98 11.46
CA ILE A 71 -3.28 -3.77 11.65
C ILE A 71 -2.96 -5.04 12.43
N GLN A 72 -3.58 -5.19 13.59
CA GLN A 72 -3.49 -6.40 14.41
C GLN A 72 -4.59 -7.40 14.03
N GLY A 73 -4.20 -8.60 13.58
CA GLY A 73 -5.16 -9.62 13.15
C GLY A 73 -5.95 -9.27 11.88
N ASN A 74 -7.19 -9.74 11.77
CA ASN A 74 -8.03 -9.53 10.59
C ASN A 74 -8.74 -8.17 10.60
N LEU A 75 -8.66 -7.44 9.50
CA LEU A 75 -9.41 -6.20 9.30
C LEU A 75 -10.85 -6.53 8.89
N THR A 76 -11.80 -6.28 9.80
CA THR A 76 -13.23 -6.38 9.51
C THR A 76 -13.79 -5.02 9.08
N ALA A 77 -14.98 -4.99 8.48
CA ALA A 77 -15.64 -3.74 8.09
C ALA A 77 -15.86 -2.77 9.26
N VAL A 78 -16.21 -3.29 10.43
CA VAL A 78 -16.38 -2.49 11.66
C VAL A 78 -15.05 -1.90 12.11
N ARG A 79 -13.99 -2.70 12.13
CA ARG A 79 -12.64 -2.23 12.47
C ARG A 79 -12.13 -1.21 11.45
N TYR A 80 -12.35 -1.46 10.14
CA TYR A 80 -11.99 -0.51 9.10
C TYR A 80 -12.65 0.85 9.32
N ARG A 81 -13.96 0.85 9.64
CA ARG A 81 -14.69 2.08 9.99
C ARG A 81 -14.12 2.78 11.22
N ASP A 82 -13.92 2.04 12.32
CA ASP A 82 -13.65 2.64 13.64
C ASP A 82 -12.15 2.90 13.88
N GLU A 83 -11.27 2.06 13.33
CA GLU A 83 -9.82 2.14 13.56
C GLU A 83 -9.09 2.89 12.42
N ILE A 84 -9.72 3.02 11.24
CA ILE A 84 -9.09 3.63 10.06
C ILE A 84 -9.87 4.84 9.56
N LEU A 85 -11.12 4.65 9.12
CA LEU A 85 -11.87 5.74 8.51
C LEU A 85 -12.11 6.89 9.49
N ARG A 86 -12.56 6.59 10.70
CA ARG A 86 -12.88 7.59 11.71
C ARG A 86 -11.66 8.39 12.20
N PRO A 87 -10.54 7.76 12.59
CA PRO A 87 -9.40 8.49 13.14
C PRO A 87 -8.45 9.09 12.10
N PHE A 88 -8.36 8.53 10.89
CA PHE A 88 -7.36 8.95 9.91
C PHE A 88 -7.96 9.57 8.65
N VAL A 89 -9.01 8.98 8.09
CA VAL A 89 -9.58 9.46 6.81
C VAL A 89 -10.43 10.70 7.02
N LEU A 90 -11.37 10.69 7.96
CA LEU A 90 -12.26 11.83 8.19
C LEU A 90 -11.51 13.12 8.53
N PRO A 91 -10.54 13.16 9.49
CA PRO A 91 -9.85 14.39 9.81
C PRO A 91 -9.08 14.98 8.62
N LEU A 92 -8.51 14.12 7.76
CA LEU A 92 -7.76 14.56 6.59
C LEU A 92 -8.69 15.15 5.51
N ILE A 93 -9.82 14.51 5.25
CA ILE A 93 -10.77 14.92 4.21
C ILE A 93 -11.57 16.16 4.64
N GLN A 94 -11.96 16.23 5.91
CA GLN A 94 -12.78 17.30 6.46
C GLN A 94 -11.98 18.53 6.92
N ALA A 95 -10.65 18.52 6.73
CA ALA A 95 -9.82 19.66 7.07
C ALA A 95 -10.27 20.92 6.29
N PRO A 96 -10.34 22.10 6.94
CA PRO A 96 -10.84 23.32 6.33
C PRO A 96 -10.12 23.65 5.02
N GLY A 97 -10.89 24.05 3.99
CA GLY A 97 -10.36 24.42 2.68
C GLY A 97 -9.96 23.24 1.78
N ARG A 98 -10.21 22.02 2.20
CA ARG A 98 -9.92 20.81 1.39
C ARG A 98 -11.17 20.29 0.70
N ASN A 99 -11.00 19.90 -0.55
CA ASN A 99 -12.00 19.15 -1.32
C ASN A 99 -11.36 17.86 -1.83
N VAL A 100 -11.24 16.88 -0.93
CA VAL A 100 -10.52 15.62 -1.19
C VAL A 100 -11.52 14.50 -1.46
N THR A 101 -11.34 13.82 -2.59
CA THR A 101 -12.06 12.60 -2.92
C THR A 101 -11.28 11.40 -2.38
N PHE A 102 -11.96 10.48 -1.72
CA PHE A 102 -11.35 9.32 -1.11
C PHE A 102 -11.32 8.13 -2.08
N GLN A 103 -10.15 7.53 -2.25
CA GLN A 103 -10.00 6.27 -2.99
C GLN A 103 -9.63 5.15 -2.02
N HIS A 104 -10.39 4.08 -2.09
CA HIS A 104 -10.10 2.76 -1.55
C HIS A 104 -10.51 1.71 -2.58
N ASP A 105 -10.01 0.50 -2.44
CA ASP A 105 -10.34 -0.61 -3.33
C ASP A 105 -11.71 -1.24 -3.01
N ASN A 106 -12.07 -2.30 -3.77
CA ASN A 106 -13.31 -3.03 -3.60
C ASN A 106 -13.17 -4.25 -2.67
N ALA A 107 -12.21 -4.24 -1.71
CA ALA A 107 -12.09 -5.30 -0.73
C ALA A 107 -13.38 -5.47 0.09
N ARG A 108 -13.68 -6.69 0.52
CA ARG A 108 -14.93 -6.99 1.24
C ARG A 108 -15.21 -6.07 2.45
N PRO A 109 -14.21 -5.74 3.31
CA PRO A 109 -14.43 -4.79 4.38
C PRO A 109 -14.84 -3.40 3.89
N HIS A 110 -14.30 -2.94 2.75
CA HIS A 110 -14.49 -1.58 2.23
C HIS A 110 -15.88 -1.37 1.64
N VAL A 111 -16.41 -2.38 0.94
CA VAL A 111 -17.73 -2.30 0.28
C VAL A 111 -18.89 -2.73 1.19
N ALA A 112 -18.62 -3.07 2.44
CA ALA A 112 -19.65 -3.48 3.38
C ALA A 112 -20.64 -2.33 3.68
N ARG A 113 -21.92 -2.69 3.90
CA ARG A 113 -23.00 -1.73 4.15
C ARG A 113 -22.66 -0.73 5.26
N VAL A 114 -22.11 -1.20 6.38
CA VAL A 114 -21.72 -0.35 7.51
C VAL A 114 -20.67 0.72 7.17
N VAL A 115 -19.78 0.42 6.23
CA VAL A 115 -18.76 1.35 5.73
C VAL A 115 -19.39 2.37 4.77
N ASN A 116 -20.20 1.91 3.83
CA ASN A 116 -20.89 2.79 2.88
C ASN A 116 -21.83 3.77 3.58
N GLU A 117 -22.60 3.30 4.56
CA GLU A 117 -23.47 4.14 5.39
C GLU A 117 -22.66 5.19 6.17
N PHE A 118 -21.53 4.78 6.74
CA PHE A 118 -20.64 5.68 7.47
C PHE A 118 -20.04 6.77 6.57
N LEU A 119 -19.54 6.42 5.39
CA LEU A 119 -18.99 7.37 4.43
C LEU A 119 -20.05 8.35 3.94
N ALA A 120 -21.25 7.85 3.60
CA ALA A 120 -22.38 8.67 3.18
C ALA A 120 -22.83 9.65 4.27
N HIS A 121 -22.96 9.17 5.52
CA HIS A 121 -23.34 10.00 6.67
C HIS A 121 -22.35 11.15 6.94
N ASN A 122 -21.08 10.92 6.65
CA ASN A 122 -20.03 11.92 6.83
C ASN A 122 -19.73 12.73 5.55
N ASN A 123 -20.55 12.62 4.52
CA ASN A 123 -20.40 13.31 3.22
C ASN A 123 -19.02 13.05 2.56
N VAL A 124 -18.47 11.86 2.71
CA VAL A 124 -17.22 11.48 2.08
C VAL A 124 -17.48 11.05 0.64
N HIS A 125 -16.94 11.80 -0.32
CA HIS A 125 -16.97 11.43 -1.73
C HIS A 125 -15.95 10.35 -2.01
N THR A 126 -16.41 9.17 -2.44
CA THR A 126 -15.54 8.06 -2.84
C THR A 126 -15.34 8.04 -4.35
N LEU A 127 -14.10 7.76 -4.76
CA LEU A 127 -13.77 7.55 -6.16
C LEU A 127 -14.16 6.12 -6.56
N PRO A 128 -15.09 5.93 -7.53
CA PRO A 128 -15.35 4.59 -8.06
C PRO A 128 -14.06 3.98 -8.61
N TRP A 129 -13.69 2.81 -8.09
CA TRP A 129 -12.40 2.18 -8.42
C TRP A 129 -12.60 0.89 -9.21
N PRO A 130 -11.83 0.64 -10.28
CA PRO A 130 -11.90 -0.62 -11.00
C PRO A 130 -11.36 -1.76 -10.12
N ALA A 131 -11.93 -2.95 -10.30
CA ALA A 131 -11.43 -4.13 -9.61
C ALA A 131 -10.05 -4.56 -10.16
N VAL A 132 -9.20 -5.13 -9.32
CA VAL A 132 -7.90 -5.72 -9.70
C VAL A 132 -7.05 -4.74 -10.53
N SER A 133 -6.84 -3.52 -10.00
CA SER A 133 -6.13 -2.45 -10.72
C SER A 133 -5.00 -1.84 -9.89
N PRO A 134 -4.02 -2.62 -9.43
CA PRO A 134 -2.87 -2.10 -8.67
C PRO A 134 -2.06 -1.09 -9.51
N ASP A 135 -1.96 -1.29 -10.81
CA ASP A 135 -1.27 -0.40 -11.74
C ASP A 135 -1.76 1.06 -11.68
N LEU A 136 -3.04 1.25 -11.34
CA LEU A 136 -3.65 2.57 -11.17
C LEU A 136 -3.48 3.13 -9.76
N SER A 137 -2.94 2.39 -8.80
CA SER A 137 -2.77 2.85 -7.42
C SER A 137 -1.37 3.40 -7.18
N PRO A 138 -1.19 4.72 -6.96
CA PRO A 138 0.14 5.28 -6.73
C PRO A 138 0.75 4.84 -5.39
N ILE A 139 -0.06 4.43 -4.42
CA ILE A 139 0.41 3.98 -3.11
C ILE A 139 1.16 2.64 -3.20
N GLU A 140 0.90 1.83 -4.23
CA GLU A 140 1.66 0.59 -4.47
C GLU A 140 3.16 0.86 -4.66
N HIS A 141 3.51 1.97 -5.32
CA HIS A 141 4.91 2.39 -5.41
C HIS A 141 5.50 2.85 -4.07
N VAL A 142 4.66 3.33 -3.17
CA VAL A 142 5.11 3.64 -1.80
C VAL A 142 5.44 2.34 -1.06
N TRP A 143 4.60 1.30 -1.22
CA TRP A 143 4.87 -0.02 -0.66
C TRP A 143 6.16 -0.63 -1.19
N ASP A 144 6.41 -0.54 -2.50
CA ASP A 144 7.65 -0.97 -3.14
C ASP A 144 8.87 -0.21 -2.61
N GLU A 145 8.76 1.12 -2.44
CA GLU A 145 9.82 1.94 -1.87
C GLU A 145 10.11 1.55 -0.42
N MET A 146 9.05 1.33 0.38
CA MET A 146 9.19 0.86 1.76
C MET A 146 9.89 -0.49 1.81
N GLN A 147 9.51 -1.44 0.95
CA GLN A 147 10.13 -2.76 0.87
C GLN A 147 11.61 -2.66 0.46
N ARG A 148 11.95 -1.77 -0.47
CA ARG A 148 13.35 -1.53 -0.88
C ARG A 148 14.17 -0.93 0.26
N ARG A 149 13.63 0.05 0.99
CA ARG A 149 14.31 0.66 2.15
C ARG A 149 14.48 -0.34 3.27
N LEU A 150 13.46 -1.13 3.58
CA LEU A 150 13.53 -2.20 4.58
C LEU A 150 14.68 -3.17 4.26
N ARG A 151 14.77 -3.63 3.01
CA ARG A 151 15.85 -4.55 2.57
C ARG A 151 17.26 -3.94 2.62
N ARG A 152 17.39 -2.62 2.55
CA ARG A 152 18.67 -1.90 2.60
C ARG A 152 19.16 -1.59 4.02
N GLN A 153 18.33 -1.82 5.03
CA GLN A 153 18.76 -1.62 6.42
C GLN A 153 19.90 -2.59 6.77
N ALA A 154 20.94 -2.06 7.40
CA ALA A 154 22.08 -2.86 7.85
C ALA A 154 21.67 -3.93 8.88
N ASN A 155 20.72 -3.58 9.74
CA ASN A 155 20.14 -4.48 10.73
C ASN A 155 18.69 -4.80 10.34
N GLN A 156 18.47 -6.01 9.83
CA GLN A 156 17.13 -6.46 9.46
C GLN A 156 16.29 -6.77 10.72
N PRO A 157 15.02 -6.41 10.76
CA PRO A 157 14.15 -6.76 11.88
C PRO A 157 13.98 -8.29 11.97
N THR A 158 14.13 -8.82 13.17
CA THR A 158 14.03 -10.27 13.46
C THR A 158 12.74 -10.62 14.21
N THR A 159 11.98 -9.61 14.66
CA THR A 159 10.69 -9.78 15.37
C THR A 159 9.61 -8.90 14.76
N LEU A 160 8.32 -9.25 14.96
CA LEU A 160 7.20 -8.45 14.48
C LEU A 160 7.17 -7.03 15.08
N PRO A 161 7.46 -6.79 16.37
CA PRO A 161 7.57 -5.44 16.90
C PRO A 161 8.67 -4.61 16.23
N GLN A 162 9.86 -5.20 16.00
CA GLN A 162 10.94 -4.52 15.28
C GLN A 162 10.55 -4.19 13.85
N LEU A 163 9.89 -5.13 13.15
CA LEU A 163 9.37 -4.89 11.80
C LEU A 163 8.35 -3.75 11.79
N SER A 164 7.40 -3.75 12.71
CA SER A 164 6.40 -2.68 12.83
C SER A 164 7.05 -1.32 13.06
N GLN A 165 8.01 -1.24 13.96
CA GLN A 165 8.75 -0.01 14.24
C GLN A 165 9.55 0.48 13.02
N ALA A 166 10.26 -0.43 12.35
CA ALA A 166 11.01 -0.11 11.14
C ALA A 166 10.10 0.41 10.02
N LEU A 167 8.92 -0.20 9.82
CA LEU A 167 7.94 0.24 8.82
C LEU A 167 7.41 1.65 9.11
N VAL A 168 7.05 1.94 10.37
CA VAL A 168 6.61 3.29 10.77
C VAL A 168 7.71 4.33 10.53
N GLN A 169 8.95 4.02 10.87
CA GLN A 169 10.08 4.91 10.63
C GLN A 169 10.29 5.14 9.13
N ILE A 170 10.33 4.08 8.33
CA ILE A 170 10.50 4.18 6.87
C ILE A 170 9.39 5.02 6.24
N TRP A 171 8.12 4.81 6.66
CA TRP A 171 6.98 5.59 6.17
C TRP A 171 7.16 7.08 6.43
N ASN A 172 7.59 7.45 7.63
CA ASN A 172 7.82 8.84 8.02
C ASN A 172 9.01 9.46 7.27
N ASP A 173 10.03 8.67 6.94
CA ASP A 173 11.25 9.11 6.26
C ASP A 173 11.08 9.26 4.73
N ILE A 174 9.96 8.83 4.15
CA ILE A 174 9.68 9.09 2.73
C ILE A 174 9.35 10.57 2.56
N PRO A 175 10.08 11.34 1.72
CA PRO A 175 9.78 12.74 1.49
C PRO A 175 8.39 12.93 0.88
N GLN A 176 7.65 13.97 1.30
CA GLN A 176 6.34 14.29 0.72
C GLN A 176 6.41 14.54 -0.79
N ALA A 177 7.50 15.11 -1.27
CA ALA A 177 7.75 15.31 -2.70
C ALA A 177 7.74 13.98 -3.50
N THR A 178 8.20 12.87 -2.90
CA THR A 178 8.16 11.54 -3.52
C THR A 178 6.72 11.04 -3.64
N LEU A 179 5.89 11.21 -2.62
CA LEU A 179 4.47 10.85 -2.65
C LEU A 179 3.71 11.66 -3.71
N SER A 180 3.95 12.97 -3.72
CA SER A 180 3.39 13.87 -4.72
C SER A 180 3.79 13.47 -6.16
N HIS A 181 5.06 13.08 -6.37
CA HIS A 181 5.52 12.58 -7.66
C HIS A 181 4.76 11.32 -8.12
N TYR A 182 4.54 10.36 -7.22
CA TYR A 182 3.76 9.16 -7.55
C TYR A 182 2.31 9.50 -7.91
N ILE A 183 1.67 10.43 -7.17
CA ILE A 183 0.29 10.85 -7.47
C ILE A 183 0.23 11.59 -8.82
N HIS A 184 1.19 12.46 -9.13
CA HIS A 184 1.22 13.15 -10.42
C HIS A 184 1.44 12.19 -11.62
N SER A 185 1.96 10.99 -11.40
CA SER A 185 2.07 9.97 -12.44
C SER A 185 0.71 9.41 -12.91
N MET A 186 -0.40 9.67 -12.19
CA MET A 186 -1.73 9.11 -12.48
C MET A 186 -2.22 9.38 -13.90
N ARG A 187 -1.96 10.56 -14.44
CA ARG A 187 -2.35 10.87 -15.83
C ARG A 187 -1.66 9.95 -16.83
N ARG A 188 -0.39 9.63 -16.59
CA ARG A 188 0.40 8.72 -17.42
C ARG A 188 -0.09 7.28 -17.26
N ARG A 189 -0.31 6.81 -16.02
CA ARG A 189 -0.85 5.48 -15.71
C ARG A 189 -2.18 5.25 -16.41
N CYS A 190 -3.13 6.17 -16.29
CA CYS A 190 -4.43 6.08 -16.96
C CYS A 190 -4.27 5.98 -18.49
N ARG A 191 -3.34 6.74 -19.07
CA ARG A 191 -3.09 6.70 -20.52
C ARG A 191 -2.53 5.35 -20.94
N GLU A 192 -1.57 4.81 -20.22
CA GLU A 192 -0.97 3.49 -20.51
C GLU A 192 -1.98 2.36 -20.36
N CYS A 193 -2.82 2.41 -19.31
CA CYS A 193 -3.92 1.47 -19.15
C CYS A 193 -4.91 1.50 -20.32
N ILE A 194 -5.26 2.69 -20.81
CA ILE A 194 -6.13 2.85 -22.00
C ILE A 194 -5.43 2.28 -23.24
N GLN A 195 -4.15 2.57 -23.44
CA GLN A 195 -3.36 2.05 -24.58
C GLN A 195 -3.23 0.53 -24.54
N ALA A 196 -3.12 -0.05 -23.34
CA ALA A 196 -3.09 -1.50 -23.14
C ALA A 196 -4.49 -2.15 -23.18
N ASN A 197 -5.57 -1.41 -23.49
CA ASN A 197 -6.96 -1.88 -23.47
C ASN A 197 -7.34 -2.62 -22.17
N GLY A 198 -6.83 -2.14 -21.02
CA GLY A 198 -7.02 -2.77 -19.71
C GLY A 198 -6.13 -4.00 -19.46
N GLY A 199 -5.17 -4.27 -20.33
CA GLY A 199 -4.14 -5.29 -20.11
C GLY A 199 -3.03 -4.81 -19.20
N HIS A 200 -1.99 -5.66 -19.00
CA HIS A 200 -0.83 -5.32 -18.17
C HIS A 200 -0.13 -4.05 -18.66
N THR A 201 0.21 -3.19 -17.72
CA THR A 201 1.01 -2.00 -17.96
C THR A 201 2.43 -2.20 -17.42
N SER A 202 3.33 -1.24 -17.66
CA SER A 202 4.71 -1.27 -17.16
C SER A 202 4.87 -0.74 -15.73
N TYR A 203 3.76 -0.55 -15.02
CA TYR A 203 3.73 -0.12 -13.62
C TYR A 203 3.59 -1.28 -12.66
#